data_40d1407d44912c19cb5675d2a7a4739d
#
_entry.id   40d1407d44912c19cb5675d2a7a4739d
#
_cell.length_a   1.000
_cell.length_b   1.000
_cell.length_c   1.000
_cell.angle_alpha   90.00
_cell.angle_beta   90.00
_cell.angle_gamma   90.00
#
_symmetry.space_group_name_H-M   'P 1'
#
loop_
_entity.id
_entity.type
_entity.pdbx_description
1 polymer ?
#
loop_
_entity_poly.entity_id
_entity_poly.type
_entity_poly.pdbx_seq_one_letter_code
_entity_poly.pdbx_strand_id
1 'polypeptide(L)'
;MPELWPFPAAQEITEVLEWRTDVLQSQAGEQRIALRSRPREIVTFQHRCDALGMARVAELVRAGFVGEWGVPLWHLALQPTADVAQGATEIAVDTSVADFRVWDAVAIAVDGREASVTQIASVEADRLILVEPLATQLPAATVAATRIAVASVRLGLLTAPVEIARRRQNDGMVTATFLLRDAPDLSAPVMPTYLGHPVQTDPSLTRSAITASLRRAVEYVDNGFGPVAVEPLRDLLERGEAITLKAQGASERWALRRWLWLLRGRQASFWLPTWGRELQLRAAMSSGSTLMRVAPITDLAGYIGRAILLEMPSGFRFRTITAAVPDGADHRLTLSSSLGEPVASWTKVHFLTLVRSDADRIEIRHGAVASEVTLPVVEVPE
;
A
#
# COMPACT_ATOMS: atom_id res chain seq x y z
N MET A 1 29.41 4.86 -12.63
CA MET A 1 28.23 4.67 -11.79
C MET A 1 28.16 5.84 -10.80
N PRO A 2 26.96 6.29 -10.43
CA PRO A 2 26.83 7.25 -9.32
C PRO A 2 27.42 6.65 -8.04
N GLU A 3 27.81 7.50 -7.09
CA GLU A 3 28.36 7.03 -5.81
C GLU A 3 27.26 6.30 -5.02
N LEU A 4 27.60 5.12 -4.48
CA LEU A 4 26.65 4.32 -3.72
C LEU A 4 26.48 4.91 -2.32
N TRP A 5 25.23 4.91 -1.79
CA TRP A 5 24.96 5.03 -0.38
C TRP A 5 25.04 3.64 0.27
N PRO A 6 26.17 3.24 0.87
CA PRO A 6 26.43 1.82 1.15
C PRO A 6 25.86 1.32 2.48
N PHE A 7 25.25 2.22 3.27
CA PHE A 7 24.84 1.90 4.64
C PHE A 7 23.47 1.23 4.69
N PRO A 8 23.36 -0.01 5.22
CA PRO A 8 22.07 -0.66 5.43
C PRO A 8 21.25 0.06 6.49
N ALA A 9 19.94 0.07 6.31
CA ALA A 9 19.04 0.64 7.31
C ALA A 9 19.03 -0.22 8.58
N ALA A 10 19.16 0.43 9.74
CA ALA A 10 19.19 -0.22 11.05
C ALA A 10 17.85 -0.20 11.78
N GLN A 11 16.92 0.63 11.34
CA GLN A 11 15.60 0.83 11.94
C GLN A 11 14.53 0.96 10.86
N GLU A 12 13.36 1.43 11.26
CA GLU A 12 12.25 1.71 10.38
C GLU A 12 12.66 2.60 9.19
N ILE A 13 12.21 2.22 8.00
CA ILE A 13 12.40 2.99 6.79
C ILE A 13 11.06 3.66 6.46
N THR A 14 11.08 4.94 6.18
CA THR A 14 9.91 5.68 5.71
C THR A 14 9.99 5.87 4.21
N GLU A 15 9.00 5.35 3.48
CA GLU A 15 8.79 5.59 2.05
C GLU A 15 7.58 6.52 1.86
N VAL A 16 7.73 7.56 1.06
CA VAL A 16 6.62 8.46 0.72
C VAL A 16 6.39 8.45 -0.77
N LEU A 17 5.16 8.16 -1.16
CA LEU A 17 4.67 8.32 -2.52
C LEU A 17 3.85 9.61 -2.60
N GLU A 18 4.35 10.62 -3.32
CA GLU A 18 3.69 11.92 -3.43
C GLU A 18 3.15 12.14 -4.85
N TRP A 19 1.85 11.95 -5.00
CA TRP A 19 1.08 12.28 -6.19
C TRP A 19 0.67 13.77 -6.20
N ARG A 20 -0.05 14.18 -7.22
CA ARG A 20 -0.72 15.48 -7.24
C ARG A 20 -1.95 15.40 -8.12
N THR A 21 -3.10 15.57 -7.51
CA THR A 21 -4.41 15.49 -8.14
C THR A 21 -5.20 16.73 -7.82
N ASP A 22 -5.76 17.37 -8.84
CA ASP A 22 -6.77 18.40 -8.65
C ASP A 22 -8.15 17.76 -8.61
N VAL A 23 -8.95 18.10 -7.62
CA VAL A 23 -10.29 17.55 -7.40
C VAL A 23 -11.31 18.69 -7.50
N LEU A 24 -12.01 18.71 -8.61
CA LEU A 24 -13.10 19.68 -8.87
C LEU A 24 -14.42 19.04 -8.43
N GLN A 25 -15.05 19.63 -7.45
CA GLN A 25 -16.30 19.13 -6.88
C GLN A 25 -17.49 19.93 -7.36
N SER A 26 -18.59 19.24 -7.71
CA SER A 26 -19.89 19.81 -8.03
C SER A 26 -20.99 19.24 -7.14
N GLN A 27 -22.22 19.68 -7.28
CA GLN A 27 -23.37 19.11 -6.54
C GLN A 27 -23.61 17.64 -6.88
N ALA A 28 -23.36 17.23 -8.13
CA ALA A 28 -23.69 15.90 -8.65
C ALA A 28 -22.50 14.93 -8.69
N GLY A 29 -21.28 15.38 -8.44
CA GLY A 29 -20.11 14.51 -8.53
C GLY A 29 -18.79 15.25 -8.44
N GLU A 30 -17.70 14.55 -8.66
CA GLU A 30 -16.36 15.10 -8.69
C GLU A 30 -15.60 14.73 -9.97
N GLN A 31 -14.80 15.67 -10.47
CA GLN A 31 -13.83 15.44 -11.54
C GLN A 31 -12.43 15.47 -10.94
N ARG A 32 -11.60 14.51 -11.31
CA ARG A 32 -10.23 14.35 -10.82
C ARG A 32 -9.24 14.48 -11.97
N ILE A 33 -8.32 15.41 -11.85
CA ILE A 33 -7.30 15.69 -12.86
C ILE A 33 -5.94 15.36 -12.29
N ALA A 34 -5.27 14.37 -12.86
CA ALA A 34 -3.90 14.04 -12.47
C ALA A 34 -2.93 15.11 -12.95
N LEU A 35 -2.26 15.79 -12.03
CA LEU A 35 -1.22 16.76 -12.34
C LEU A 35 0.17 16.12 -12.40
N ARG A 36 0.30 14.86 -11.96
CA ARG A 36 1.49 14.02 -12.11
C ARG A 36 1.10 12.64 -12.61
N SER A 37 1.81 12.16 -13.63
CA SER A 37 1.65 10.79 -14.16
C SER A 37 2.32 9.73 -13.28
N ARG A 38 3.31 10.14 -12.45
CA ARG A 38 4.09 9.29 -11.54
C ARG A 38 4.28 10.02 -10.22
N PRO A 39 4.39 9.31 -9.08
CA PRO A 39 4.66 9.96 -7.80
C PRO A 39 6.10 10.46 -7.73
N ARG A 40 6.34 11.43 -6.86
CA ARG A 40 7.66 11.61 -6.27
C ARG A 40 7.82 10.57 -5.19
N GLU A 41 8.89 9.82 -5.26
CA GLU A 41 9.21 8.78 -4.29
C GLU A 41 10.36 9.29 -3.41
N ILE A 42 10.09 9.38 -2.10
CA ILE A 42 11.05 9.86 -1.11
C ILE A 42 11.29 8.73 -0.12
N VAL A 43 12.54 8.40 0.13
CA VAL A 43 12.91 7.35 1.07
C VAL A 43 13.82 7.92 2.14
N THR A 44 13.47 7.67 3.40
CA THR A 44 14.26 8.09 4.56
C THR A 44 14.79 6.86 5.29
N PHE A 45 16.10 6.80 5.44
CA PHE A 45 16.82 5.73 6.14
C PHE A 45 17.42 6.21 7.45
N GLN A 46 17.45 5.32 8.43
CA GLN A 46 18.22 5.50 9.65
C GLN A 46 19.26 4.40 9.76
N HIS A 47 20.51 4.79 9.96
CA HIS A 47 21.66 3.89 10.08
C HIS A 47 22.30 4.05 11.44
N ARG A 48 22.65 2.94 12.08
CA ARG A 48 23.49 2.99 13.27
C ARG A 48 24.94 2.91 12.85
N CYS A 49 25.74 3.88 13.26
CA CYS A 49 27.15 3.98 12.91
C CYS A 49 28.02 4.10 14.16
N ASP A 50 29.19 3.50 14.11
CA ASP A 50 30.29 3.78 15.01
C ASP A 50 31.02 5.07 14.60
N ALA A 51 32.11 5.42 15.28
CA ALA A 51 32.90 6.63 14.98
C ALA A 51 33.46 6.61 13.55
N LEU A 52 33.91 5.46 13.06
CA LEU A 52 34.44 5.32 11.71
C LEU A 52 33.33 5.46 10.67
N GLY A 53 32.20 4.80 10.89
CA GLY A 53 31.02 4.94 10.01
C GLY A 53 30.51 6.37 9.92
N MET A 54 30.45 7.10 11.04
CA MET A 54 30.07 8.52 11.03
C MET A 54 31.06 9.40 10.25
N ALA A 55 32.37 9.13 10.37
CA ALA A 55 33.39 9.82 9.59
C ALA A 55 33.27 9.48 8.10
N ARG A 56 33.01 8.20 7.77
CA ARG A 56 32.77 7.74 6.40
C ARG A 56 31.57 8.42 5.75
N VAL A 57 30.45 8.55 6.47
CA VAL A 57 29.26 9.30 5.99
C VAL A 57 29.63 10.75 5.70
N ALA A 58 30.36 11.42 6.61
CA ALA A 58 30.74 12.82 6.42
C ALA A 58 31.63 13.01 5.16
N GLU A 59 32.57 12.09 4.92
CA GLU A 59 33.41 12.13 3.71
C GLU A 59 32.61 11.88 2.43
N LEU A 60 31.74 10.87 2.44
CA LEU A 60 30.86 10.60 1.30
C LEU A 60 29.98 11.79 0.94
N VAL A 61 29.33 12.40 1.93
CA VAL A 61 28.49 13.60 1.72
C VAL A 61 29.31 14.78 1.20
N ARG A 62 30.55 14.94 1.69
CA ARG A 62 31.45 16.01 1.21
C ARG A 62 31.87 15.78 -0.25
N ALA A 63 32.16 14.54 -0.62
CA ALA A 63 32.57 14.19 -1.97
C ALA A 63 31.40 14.23 -2.96
N GLY A 64 30.21 13.77 -2.54
CA GLY A 64 29.03 13.61 -3.40
C GLY A 64 28.00 14.74 -3.34
N PHE A 65 28.34 15.90 -2.81
CA PHE A 65 27.40 16.99 -2.46
C PHE A 65 26.43 17.43 -3.57
N VAL A 66 26.77 17.31 -4.83
CA VAL A 66 25.96 17.78 -5.97
C VAL A 66 25.57 16.64 -6.91
N GLY A 67 25.95 15.41 -6.58
CA GLY A 67 25.80 14.25 -7.47
C GLY A 67 24.52 13.43 -7.22
N GLU A 68 24.26 12.55 -8.17
CA GLU A 68 23.28 11.49 -8.01
C GLU A 68 23.90 10.35 -7.19
N TRP A 69 23.09 9.78 -6.31
CA TRP A 69 23.45 8.65 -5.47
C TRP A 69 22.83 7.36 -5.99
N GLY A 70 23.57 6.27 -5.90
CA GLY A 70 22.98 4.94 -5.93
C GLY A 70 22.35 4.64 -4.57
N VAL A 71 21.03 4.57 -4.51
CA VAL A 71 20.25 4.37 -3.29
C VAL A 71 19.69 2.95 -3.25
N PRO A 72 20.20 2.06 -2.37
CA PRO A 72 19.63 0.73 -2.23
C PRO A 72 18.25 0.79 -1.56
N LEU A 73 17.28 0.08 -2.11
CA LEU A 73 15.93 -0.01 -1.56
C LEU A 73 15.86 -1.06 -0.44
N TRP A 74 16.42 -0.75 0.71
CA TRP A 74 16.52 -1.69 1.85
C TRP A 74 15.17 -2.20 2.35
N HIS A 75 14.10 -1.45 2.18
CA HIS A 75 12.73 -1.85 2.54
C HIS A 75 12.17 -2.94 1.61
N LEU A 76 12.75 -3.10 0.42
CA LEU A 76 12.41 -4.15 -0.55
C LEU A 76 13.52 -5.20 -0.67
N ALA A 77 14.51 -5.17 0.23
CA ALA A 77 15.60 -6.12 0.18
C ALA A 77 15.11 -7.56 0.40
N LEU A 78 15.69 -8.47 -0.37
CA LEU A 78 15.40 -9.90 -0.32
C LEU A 78 16.56 -10.65 0.32
N GLN A 79 16.27 -11.85 0.84
CA GLN A 79 17.29 -12.79 1.26
C GLN A 79 17.52 -13.83 0.16
N PRO A 80 18.75 -14.26 -0.10
CA PRO A 80 19.02 -15.38 -1.00
C PRO A 80 18.27 -16.64 -0.54
N THR A 81 17.78 -17.42 -1.50
CA THR A 81 17.09 -18.69 -1.24
C THR A 81 18.03 -19.88 -1.20
N ALA A 82 19.29 -19.70 -1.62
CA ALA A 82 20.34 -20.69 -1.60
C ALA A 82 21.70 -20.07 -1.24
N ASP A 83 22.67 -20.89 -0.82
CA ASP A 83 24.04 -20.45 -0.58
C ASP A 83 24.68 -19.92 -1.86
N VAL A 84 25.43 -18.83 -1.71
CA VAL A 84 26.13 -18.18 -2.82
C VAL A 84 27.63 -18.27 -2.54
N ALA A 85 28.38 -18.96 -3.39
CA ALA A 85 29.81 -19.09 -3.27
C ALA A 85 30.57 -17.81 -3.67
N GLN A 86 31.77 -17.65 -3.18
CA GLN A 86 32.73 -16.67 -3.73
C GLN A 86 32.95 -16.93 -5.22
N GLY A 87 32.98 -15.89 -6.01
CA GLY A 87 33.11 -16.01 -7.47
C GLY A 87 31.82 -16.42 -8.19
N ALA A 88 30.68 -16.54 -7.48
CA ALA A 88 29.42 -16.80 -8.12
C ALA A 88 29.00 -15.63 -9.02
N THR A 89 28.44 -15.96 -10.18
CA THR A 89 27.89 -15.02 -11.16
C THR A 89 26.38 -14.95 -11.08
N GLU A 90 25.76 -15.66 -10.14
CA GLU A 90 24.31 -15.65 -9.92
C GLU A 90 23.95 -15.63 -8.44
N ILE A 91 22.79 -15.03 -8.12
CA ILE A 91 22.22 -15.00 -6.78
C ILE A 91 20.77 -15.49 -6.88
N ALA A 92 20.46 -16.60 -6.21
CA ALA A 92 19.11 -17.13 -6.12
C ALA A 92 18.26 -16.25 -5.20
N VAL A 93 17.28 -15.53 -5.76
CA VAL A 93 16.29 -14.70 -5.05
C VAL A 93 14.97 -14.69 -5.82
N ASP A 94 13.84 -14.55 -5.12
CA ASP A 94 12.55 -14.37 -5.78
C ASP A 94 12.43 -12.95 -6.36
N THR A 95 12.75 -12.79 -7.63
CA THR A 95 12.72 -11.50 -8.30
C THR A 95 11.32 -10.97 -8.59
N SER A 96 10.27 -11.81 -8.48
CA SER A 96 8.88 -11.43 -8.75
C SER A 96 8.29 -10.44 -7.74
N VAL A 97 8.93 -10.31 -6.58
CA VAL A 97 8.50 -9.48 -5.45
C VAL A 97 9.41 -8.26 -5.20
N ALA A 98 10.18 -7.87 -6.21
CA ALA A 98 11.05 -6.69 -6.15
C ALA A 98 11.24 -6.08 -7.55
N ASP A 99 11.76 -4.86 -7.59
CA ASP A 99 12.01 -4.13 -8.83
C ASP A 99 13.50 -4.21 -9.20
N PHE A 100 13.93 -5.40 -9.63
CA PHE A 100 15.24 -5.59 -10.25
C PHE A 100 15.16 -5.37 -11.76
N ARG A 101 16.15 -4.70 -12.32
CA ARG A 101 16.21 -4.40 -13.76
C ARG A 101 17.58 -4.76 -14.32
N VAL A 102 17.59 -5.18 -15.58
CA VAL A 102 18.83 -5.45 -16.33
C VAL A 102 19.65 -4.17 -16.44
N TRP A 103 20.94 -4.28 -16.25
CA TRP A 103 21.95 -3.21 -16.23
C TRP A 103 21.90 -2.26 -15.04
N ASP A 104 20.91 -2.38 -14.15
CA ASP A 104 20.93 -1.66 -12.88
C ASP A 104 21.91 -2.30 -11.88
N ALA A 105 22.27 -1.54 -10.87
CA ALA A 105 23.09 -2.03 -9.78
C ALA A 105 22.24 -2.79 -8.75
N VAL A 106 22.86 -3.77 -8.12
CA VAL A 106 22.33 -4.49 -6.94
C VAL A 106 23.31 -4.32 -5.78
N ALA A 107 22.78 -3.96 -4.61
CA ALA A 107 23.54 -3.81 -3.38
C ALA A 107 23.35 -5.04 -2.50
N ILE A 108 24.45 -5.55 -1.94
CA ILE A 108 24.48 -6.75 -1.13
C ILE A 108 25.12 -6.38 0.21
N ALA A 109 24.34 -6.43 1.28
CA ALA A 109 24.81 -6.20 2.63
C ALA A 109 24.81 -7.51 3.43
N VAL A 110 25.85 -7.70 4.23
CA VAL A 110 26.01 -8.87 5.09
C VAL A 110 26.17 -8.39 6.53
N ASP A 111 25.33 -8.89 7.44
CA ASP A 111 25.33 -8.55 8.87
C ASP A 111 25.32 -7.06 9.19
N GLY A 112 24.62 -6.26 8.35
CA GLY A 112 24.52 -4.82 8.55
C GLY A 112 25.79 -4.02 8.25
N ARG A 113 26.81 -4.67 7.64
CA ARG A 113 28.01 -3.97 7.17
C ARG A 113 27.72 -3.18 5.90
N GLU A 114 28.64 -2.28 5.53
CA GLU A 114 28.56 -1.55 4.27
C GLU A 114 28.33 -2.50 3.09
N ALA A 115 27.41 -2.15 2.22
CA ALA A 115 27.05 -2.97 1.08
C ALA A 115 28.14 -2.95 0.01
N SER A 116 28.39 -4.12 -0.57
CA SER A 116 29.05 -4.24 -1.87
C SER A 116 28.04 -4.07 -3.00
N VAL A 117 28.51 -3.60 -4.14
CA VAL A 117 27.66 -3.39 -5.32
C VAL A 117 28.19 -4.19 -6.51
N THR A 118 27.28 -4.74 -7.29
CA THR A 118 27.56 -5.31 -8.62
C THR A 118 26.44 -4.95 -9.57
N GLN A 119 26.61 -5.25 -10.87
CA GLN A 119 25.62 -4.95 -11.90
C GLN A 119 24.87 -6.20 -12.32
N ILE A 120 23.58 -6.05 -12.61
CA ILE A 120 22.70 -7.13 -13.06
C ILE A 120 22.84 -7.29 -14.57
N ALA A 121 23.24 -8.48 -15.06
CA ALA A 121 23.28 -8.84 -16.46
C ALA A 121 21.92 -9.30 -16.98
N SER A 122 21.19 -10.10 -16.20
CA SER A 122 19.82 -10.50 -16.50
C SER A 122 19.02 -10.79 -15.22
N VAL A 123 17.69 -10.67 -15.32
CA VAL A 123 16.73 -10.95 -14.25
C VAL A 123 15.89 -12.15 -14.67
N GLU A 124 16.00 -13.25 -13.95
CA GLU A 124 15.17 -14.44 -14.11
C GLU A 124 14.17 -14.50 -12.93
N ALA A 125 13.16 -15.34 -13.00
CA ALA A 125 12.10 -15.37 -11.98
C ALA A 125 12.60 -15.73 -10.56
N ASP A 126 13.63 -16.57 -10.49
CA ASP A 126 14.16 -17.14 -9.25
C ASP A 126 15.62 -16.74 -8.96
N ARG A 127 16.24 -15.90 -9.81
CA ARG A 127 17.66 -15.50 -9.67
C ARG A 127 18.01 -14.21 -10.39
N LEU A 128 19.10 -13.62 -9.96
CA LEU A 128 19.80 -12.53 -10.65
C LEU A 128 21.08 -13.08 -11.25
N ILE A 129 21.35 -12.80 -12.51
CA ILE A 129 22.64 -13.05 -13.16
C ILE A 129 23.45 -11.75 -13.09
N LEU A 130 24.69 -11.84 -12.68
CA LEU A 130 25.58 -10.71 -12.44
C LEU A 130 26.56 -10.52 -13.59
N VAL A 131 26.94 -9.28 -13.85
CA VAL A 131 27.98 -8.94 -14.86
C VAL A 131 29.35 -9.38 -14.39
N GLU A 132 29.65 -9.15 -13.10
CA GLU A 132 30.93 -9.51 -12.48
C GLU A 132 30.74 -10.54 -11.37
N PRO A 133 31.66 -11.49 -11.19
CA PRO A 133 31.62 -12.45 -10.12
C PRO A 133 31.65 -11.79 -8.74
N LEU A 134 30.96 -12.38 -7.79
CA LEU A 134 30.95 -11.91 -6.40
C LEU A 134 32.32 -12.14 -5.74
N ALA A 135 32.87 -11.08 -5.19
CA ALA A 135 34.12 -11.16 -4.41
C ALA A 135 33.93 -11.87 -3.05
N THR A 136 32.74 -11.86 -2.50
CA THR A 136 32.44 -12.37 -1.15
C THR A 136 31.48 -13.56 -1.23
N GLN A 137 31.73 -14.59 -0.43
CA GLN A 137 30.79 -15.69 -0.22
C GLN A 137 29.59 -15.20 0.60
N LEU A 138 28.40 -15.51 0.13
CA LEU A 138 27.14 -15.21 0.80
C LEU A 138 26.51 -16.52 1.31
N PRO A 139 26.37 -16.71 2.65
CA PRO A 139 25.65 -17.86 3.17
C PRO A 139 24.15 -17.75 2.86
N ALA A 140 23.48 -18.89 2.68
CA ALA A 140 22.03 -18.92 2.48
C ALA A 140 21.27 -18.34 3.68
N ALA A 141 20.06 -17.84 3.42
CA ALA A 141 19.18 -17.29 4.45
C ALA A 141 18.78 -18.28 5.55
N THR A 142 18.86 -19.57 5.28
CA THR A 142 18.59 -20.67 6.23
C THR A 142 19.71 -20.89 7.25
N VAL A 143 20.91 -20.37 7.01
CA VAL A 143 22.00 -20.42 7.97
C VAL A 143 21.80 -19.30 8.99
N ALA A 144 21.29 -19.66 10.14
CA ALA A 144 20.62 -18.83 11.16
C ALA A 144 21.43 -17.68 11.78
N ALA A 145 22.67 -17.43 11.39
CA ALA A 145 23.51 -16.42 12.03
C ALA A 145 23.80 -15.19 11.18
N THR A 146 23.63 -15.24 9.86
CA THR A 146 24.08 -14.19 8.96
C THR A 146 22.88 -13.55 8.25
N ARG A 147 22.68 -12.25 8.42
CA ARG A 147 21.63 -11.49 7.70
C ARG A 147 22.20 -10.98 6.39
N ILE A 148 21.69 -11.50 5.28
CA ILE A 148 22.05 -11.04 3.95
C ILE A 148 20.86 -10.27 3.39
N ALA A 149 21.11 -9.08 2.88
CA ALA A 149 20.13 -8.25 2.22
C ALA A 149 20.59 -7.98 0.79
N VAL A 150 19.80 -8.38 -0.18
CA VAL A 150 20.01 -8.12 -1.61
C VAL A 150 18.96 -7.08 -2.04
N ALA A 151 19.40 -5.86 -2.33
CA ALA A 151 18.52 -4.74 -2.63
C ALA A 151 18.80 -4.19 -4.03
N SER A 152 17.73 -3.88 -4.78
CA SER A 152 17.85 -3.09 -6.00
C SER A 152 18.35 -1.68 -5.67
N VAL A 153 19.15 -1.09 -6.55
CA VAL A 153 19.68 0.26 -6.40
C VAL A 153 18.97 1.19 -7.37
N ARG A 154 18.56 2.37 -6.88
CA ARG A 154 17.92 3.41 -7.68
C ARG A 154 18.74 4.69 -7.64
N LEU A 155 18.59 5.51 -8.67
CA LEU A 155 19.15 6.85 -8.69
C LEU A 155 18.37 7.78 -7.77
N GLY A 156 19.05 8.52 -6.91
CA GLY A 156 18.44 9.44 -5.98
C GLY A 156 19.26 10.69 -5.70
N LEU A 157 18.59 11.72 -5.23
CA LEU A 157 19.18 12.98 -4.79
C LEU A 157 18.99 13.13 -3.29
N LEU A 158 20.00 13.54 -2.57
CA LEU A 158 19.86 14.00 -1.19
C LEU A 158 19.04 15.30 -1.17
N THR A 159 17.87 15.27 -0.54
CA THR A 159 16.93 16.41 -0.51
C THR A 159 16.88 17.12 0.84
N ALA A 160 17.51 16.53 1.85
CA ALA A 160 17.63 17.09 3.18
C ALA A 160 19.08 16.97 3.68
N PRO A 161 19.49 17.78 4.66
CA PRO A 161 20.78 17.57 5.34
C PRO A 161 20.86 16.16 5.93
N VAL A 162 22.03 15.52 5.81
CA VAL A 162 22.29 14.27 6.52
C VAL A 162 22.52 14.60 7.99
N GLU A 163 21.68 14.08 8.85
CA GLU A 163 21.76 14.31 10.29
C GLU A 163 22.56 13.21 10.98
N ILE A 164 23.51 13.58 11.84
CA ILE A 164 24.29 12.65 12.64
C ILE A 164 24.02 12.93 14.12
N ALA A 165 23.14 12.15 14.73
CA ALA A 165 22.83 12.21 16.15
C ALA A 165 23.78 11.30 16.95
N ARG A 166 24.78 11.87 17.62
CA ARG A 166 25.71 11.12 18.46
C ARG A 166 25.12 10.89 19.85
N ARG A 167 25.07 9.63 20.25
CA ARG A 167 24.71 9.25 21.64
C ARG A 167 25.94 9.09 22.53
N ARG A 168 27.03 8.61 21.97
CA ARG A 168 28.34 8.41 22.61
C ARG A 168 29.44 8.67 21.59
N GLN A 169 30.71 8.65 22.03
CA GLN A 169 31.86 8.85 21.12
C GLN A 169 31.88 7.85 19.94
N ASN A 170 31.48 6.60 20.20
CA ASN A 170 31.51 5.52 19.23
C ASN A 170 30.11 4.96 18.90
N ASP A 171 29.05 5.73 19.08
CA ASP A 171 27.68 5.32 18.76
C ASP A 171 26.85 6.51 18.31
N GLY A 172 26.36 6.45 17.11
CA GLY A 172 25.52 7.48 16.51
C GLY A 172 24.46 6.91 15.58
N MET A 173 23.45 7.70 15.34
CA MET A 173 22.40 7.47 14.37
C MET A 173 22.54 8.47 13.24
N VAL A 174 22.58 7.98 12.02
CA VAL A 174 22.61 8.82 10.80
C VAL A 174 21.25 8.71 10.12
N THR A 175 20.67 9.87 9.79
CA THR A 175 19.43 9.96 9.02
C THR A 175 19.73 10.59 7.66
N ALA A 176 19.32 9.90 6.58
CA ALA A 176 19.47 10.38 5.21
C ALA A 176 18.14 10.24 4.45
N THR A 177 17.78 11.28 3.70
CA THR A 177 16.54 11.35 2.91
C THR A 177 16.87 11.57 1.44
N PHE A 178 16.37 10.67 0.61
CA PHE A 178 16.59 10.67 -0.84
C PHE A 178 15.28 10.84 -1.59
N LEU A 179 15.31 11.67 -2.63
CA LEU A 179 14.30 11.72 -3.68
C LEU A 179 14.76 10.81 -4.81
N LEU A 180 14.04 9.74 -5.08
CA LEU A 180 14.33 8.81 -6.17
C LEU A 180 13.92 9.44 -7.51
N ARG A 181 14.74 9.26 -8.55
CA ARG A 181 14.53 9.87 -9.86
C ARG A 181 14.03 8.89 -10.90
N ASP A 182 14.34 7.63 -10.76
CA ASP A 182 13.98 6.56 -11.70
C ASP A 182 12.74 5.83 -11.19
N ALA A 183 11.58 6.34 -11.58
CA ALA A 183 10.32 5.71 -11.19
C ALA A 183 10.23 4.25 -11.69
N PRO A 184 9.76 3.31 -10.85
CA PRO A 184 9.59 1.93 -11.24
C PRO A 184 8.49 1.77 -12.29
N ASP A 185 8.61 0.73 -13.11
CA ASP A 185 7.53 0.27 -13.99
C ASP A 185 6.73 -0.81 -13.26
N LEU A 186 5.72 -0.38 -12.48
CA LEU A 186 4.92 -1.29 -11.67
C LEU A 186 3.64 -1.68 -12.39
N SER A 187 3.51 -2.97 -12.69
CA SER A 187 2.24 -3.53 -13.13
C SER A 187 1.22 -3.55 -11.98
N ALA A 188 -0.06 -3.33 -12.29
CA ALA A 188 -1.12 -3.44 -11.30
C ALA A 188 -1.15 -4.83 -10.62
N PRO A 189 -1.42 -4.93 -9.32
CA PRO A 189 -1.64 -6.21 -8.67
C PRO A 189 -2.92 -6.86 -9.21
N VAL A 190 -2.96 -8.19 -9.22
CA VAL A 190 -4.20 -8.92 -9.51
C VAL A 190 -5.12 -8.77 -8.29
N MET A 191 -6.25 -8.11 -8.49
CA MET A 191 -7.27 -7.89 -7.45
C MET A 191 -8.65 -8.27 -8.00
N PRO A 192 -9.58 -8.71 -7.13
CA PRO A 192 -10.97 -8.81 -7.52
C PRO A 192 -11.50 -7.48 -8.03
N THR A 193 -12.33 -7.49 -9.05
CA THR A 193 -12.96 -6.28 -9.59
C THR A 193 -14.48 -6.40 -9.54
N TYR A 194 -15.15 -5.29 -9.29
CA TYR A 194 -16.60 -5.20 -9.33
C TYR A 194 -17.00 -3.85 -9.96
N LEU A 195 -17.92 -3.89 -10.92
CA LEU A 195 -18.39 -2.70 -11.68
C LEU A 195 -17.23 -1.81 -12.17
N GLY A 196 -16.17 -2.43 -12.67
CA GLY A 196 -15.01 -1.71 -13.26
C GLY A 196 -13.98 -1.18 -12.25
N HIS A 197 -14.19 -1.34 -10.95
CA HIS A 197 -13.25 -0.91 -9.91
C HIS A 197 -12.66 -2.09 -9.13
N PRO A 198 -11.41 -2.02 -8.67
CA PRO A 198 -10.83 -3.02 -7.79
C PRO A 198 -11.56 -3.05 -6.44
N VAL A 199 -11.63 -4.24 -5.84
CA VAL A 199 -12.21 -4.42 -4.49
C VAL A 199 -11.09 -4.71 -3.51
N GLN A 200 -11.01 -3.90 -2.44
CA GLN A 200 -10.05 -4.14 -1.36
C GLN A 200 -10.62 -5.21 -0.41
N THR A 201 -10.04 -6.39 -0.48
CA THR A 201 -10.50 -7.57 0.30
C THR A 201 -9.48 -8.01 1.36
N ASP A 202 -8.46 -7.20 1.65
CA ASP A 202 -7.43 -7.53 2.63
C ASP A 202 -8.02 -7.59 4.05
N PRO A 203 -7.98 -8.77 4.70
CA PRO A 203 -8.53 -8.93 6.04
C PRO A 203 -7.70 -8.19 7.12
N SER A 204 -6.49 -7.72 6.80
CA SER A 204 -5.66 -6.95 7.74
C SER A 204 -6.32 -5.64 8.18
N LEU A 205 -7.20 -5.09 7.35
CA LEU A 205 -8.02 -3.91 7.67
C LEU A 205 -8.82 -4.06 8.96
N THR A 206 -9.28 -5.28 9.28
CA THR A 206 -10.10 -5.55 10.47
C THR A 206 -9.28 -5.72 11.75
N ARG A 207 -7.95 -5.71 11.67
CA ARG A 207 -7.05 -5.87 12.83
C ARG A 207 -6.85 -4.57 13.61
N SER A 208 -7.18 -3.43 13.01
CA SER A 208 -7.13 -2.11 13.66
C SER A 208 -8.54 -1.56 13.82
N ALA A 209 -8.74 -0.69 14.80
CA ALA A 209 -10.00 0.02 14.93
C ALA A 209 -10.22 0.90 13.70
N ILE A 210 -11.38 0.74 13.05
CA ILE A 210 -11.79 1.57 11.93
C ILE A 210 -12.67 2.68 12.49
N THR A 211 -12.26 3.94 12.29
CA THR A 211 -13.05 5.10 12.69
C THR A 211 -13.62 5.74 11.44
N ALA A 212 -14.94 5.71 11.31
CA ALA A 212 -15.65 6.38 10.24
C ALA A 212 -16.27 7.69 10.74
N SER A 213 -16.16 8.75 9.95
CA SER A 213 -16.86 10.01 10.16
C SER A 213 -17.95 10.17 9.09
N LEU A 214 -19.15 10.51 9.51
CA LEU A 214 -20.27 10.76 8.62
C LEU A 214 -20.58 12.26 8.68
N ARG A 215 -20.51 12.93 7.54
CA ARG A 215 -20.75 14.38 7.43
C ARG A 215 -21.67 14.66 6.24
N ARG A 216 -22.63 15.58 6.45
CA ARG A 216 -23.28 16.24 5.33
C ARG A 216 -22.51 17.50 4.98
N ALA A 217 -22.29 17.75 3.72
CA ALA A 217 -21.74 19.02 3.26
C ALA A 217 -22.84 20.09 3.41
N VAL A 218 -22.76 20.88 4.46
CA VAL A 218 -23.72 21.97 4.75
C VAL A 218 -22.96 23.25 5.02
N GLU A 219 -23.55 24.36 4.63
CA GLU A 219 -23.10 25.68 5.01
C GLU A 219 -23.98 26.23 6.14
N TYR A 220 -23.34 26.73 7.20
CA TYR A 220 -24.02 27.39 8.30
C TYR A 220 -23.95 28.90 8.09
N VAL A 221 -25.09 29.50 7.79
CA VAL A 221 -25.20 30.96 7.63
C VAL A 221 -25.66 31.57 8.95
N ASP A 222 -24.73 32.16 9.67
CA ASP A 222 -25.02 32.91 10.90
C ASP A 222 -24.83 34.38 10.63
N ASN A 223 -25.95 35.12 10.60
CA ASN A 223 -25.96 36.57 10.39
C ASN A 223 -25.85 37.35 11.71
N GLY A 224 -25.61 36.68 12.83
CA GLY A 224 -25.56 37.29 14.17
C GLY A 224 -26.91 37.68 14.73
N PHE A 225 -27.99 37.46 14.01
CA PHE A 225 -29.37 37.79 14.39
C PHE A 225 -30.30 36.60 14.04
N GLY A 226 -31.02 36.08 15.01
CA GLY A 226 -31.99 35.01 14.80
C GLY A 226 -31.36 33.61 14.70
N PRO A 227 -32.13 32.58 14.27
CA PRO A 227 -31.63 31.22 14.15
C PRO A 227 -30.61 31.10 12.99
N VAL A 228 -29.60 30.25 13.21
CA VAL A 228 -28.62 29.86 12.19
C VAL A 228 -29.34 29.11 11.06
N ALA A 229 -29.21 29.58 9.82
CA ALA A 229 -29.69 28.86 8.65
C ALA A 229 -28.68 27.78 8.24
N VAL A 230 -29.18 26.64 7.78
CA VAL A 230 -28.36 25.53 7.30
C VAL A 230 -28.73 25.28 5.84
N GLU A 231 -27.75 25.47 4.95
CA GLU A 231 -27.92 25.22 3.52
C GLU A 231 -27.15 23.96 3.12
N PRO A 232 -27.82 22.94 2.56
CA PRO A 232 -27.12 21.77 2.05
C PRO A 232 -26.35 22.14 0.79
N LEU A 233 -25.03 21.95 0.81
CA LEU A 233 -24.18 22.13 -0.37
C LEU A 233 -24.29 20.95 -1.34
N ARG A 234 -24.65 19.78 -0.82
CA ARG A 234 -24.84 18.52 -1.57
C ARG A 234 -25.85 17.62 -0.88
N ASP A 235 -26.58 16.84 -1.67
CA ASP A 235 -27.52 15.83 -1.16
C ASP A 235 -26.84 14.49 -0.80
N LEU A 236 -25.52 14.47 -0.75
CA LEU A 236 -24.73 13.27 -0.48
C LEU A 236 -24.18 13.28 0.94
N LEU A 237 -24.18 12.11 1.56
CA LEU A 237 -23.49 11.86 2.81
C LEU A 237 -22.00 11.64 2.50
N GLU A 238 -21.14 12.48 3.03
CA GLU A 238 -19.69 12.26 2.97
C GLU A 238 -19.27 11.31 4.10
N ARG A 239 -18.87 10.11 3.73
CA ARG A 239 -18.23 9.17 4.66
C ARG A 239 -16.73 9.25 4.47
N GLY A 240 -16.04 9.71 5.51
CA GLY A 240 -14.59 9.66 5.62
C GLY A 240 -14.17 8.56 6.57
N GLU A 241 -13.11 7.85 6.22
CA GLU A 241 -12.59 6.74 7.01
C GLU A 241 -11.05 6.70 6.91
N ALA A 242 -10.38 6.26 7.95
CA ALA A 242 -8.95 5.97 7.90
C ALA A 242 -8.75 4.46 7.97
N ILE A 243 -8.21 3.89 6.91
CA ILE A 243 -7.89 2.46 6.84
C ILE A 243 -6.39 2.25 7.07
N THR A 244 -6.05 1.27 7.87
CA THR A 244 -4.65 0.87 8.11
C THR A 244 -4.41 -0.50 7.51
N LEU A 245 -3.47 -0.57 6.57
CA LEU A 245 -3.05 -1.79 5.90
C LEU A 245 -1.70 -2.23 6.44
N LYS A 246 -1.53 -3.53 6.66
CA LYS A 246 -0.30 -4.14 7.13
C LYS A 246 0.11 -5.25 6.18
N ALA A 247 1.35 -5.19 5.71
CA ALA A 247 1.94 -6.17 4.82
C ALA A 247 3.14 -6.85 5.50
N GLN A 248 3.13 -8.17 5.54
CA GLN A 248 4.20 -8.99 6.12
C GLN A 248 4.94 -9.76 5.03
N GLY A 249 6.26 -9.80 5.12
CA GLY A 249 7.08 -10.45 4.10
C GLY A 249 7.18 -9.68 2.79
N ALA A 250 8.00 -10.16 1.88
CA ALA A 250 8.32 -9.46 0.63
C ALA A 250 7.11 -9.39 -0.33
N SER A 251 6.39 -10.50 -0.49
CA SER A 251 5.27 -10.60 -1.43
C SER A 251 4.12 -9.65 -1.08
N GLU A 252 3.72 -9.60 0.21
CA GLU A 252 2.64 -8.69 0.63
C GLU A 252 3.08 -7.23 0.56
N ARG A 253 4.35 -6.91 0.92
CA ARG A 253 4.92 -5.55 0.78
C ARG A 253 4.90 -5.11 -0.68
N TRP A 254 5.29 -6.00 -1.58
CA TRP A 254 5.30 -5.72 -3.01
C TRP A 254 3.89 -5.53 -3.56
N ALA A 255 2.92 -6.37 -3.15
CA ALA A 255 1.53 -6.24 -3.53
C ALA A 255 0.91 -4.93 -3.01
N LEU A 256 1.17 -4.57 -1.74
CA LEU A 256 0.73 -3.31 -1.15
C LEU A 256 1.28 -2.11 -1.92
N ARG A 257 2.58 -2.11 -2.22
CA ARG A 257 3.23 -1.02 -2.97
C ARG A 257 2.63 -0.86 -4.37
N ARG A 258 2.42 -1.96 -5.09
CA ARG A 258 1.78 -1.96 -6.42
C ARG A 258 0.34 -1.47 -6.37
N TRP A 259 -0.41 -1.82 -5.33
CA TRP A 259 -1.77 -1.34 -5.13
C TRP A 259 -1.81 0.17 -4.87
N LEU A 260 -0.96 0.69 -3.97
CA LEU A 260 -0.85 2.13 -3.72
C LEU A 260 -0.44 2.90 -4.99
N TRP A 261 0.41 2.28 -5.79
CA TRP A 261 0.79 2.83 -7.09
C TRP A 261 -0.38 2.89 -8.07
N LEU A 262 -1.25 1.88 -8.09
CA LEU A 262 -2.48 1.84 -8.89
C LEU A 262 -3.46 2.94 -8.48
N LEU A 263 -3.57 3.25 -7.20
CA LEU A 263 -4.49 4.28 -6.69
C LEU A 263 -4.14 5.69 -7.20
N ARG A 264 -2.88 5.98 -7.47
CA ARG A 264 -2.40 7.30 -7.91
C ARG A 264 -2.86 8.44 -7.00
N GLY A 265 -2.71 8.27 -5.68
CA GLY A 265 -3.22 9.23 -4.70
C GLY A 265 -4.75 9.31 -4.75
N ARG A 266 -5.27 10.51 -4.95
CA ARG A 266 -6.73 10.78 -5.00
C ARG A 266 -7.41 10.34 -6.29
N GLN A 267 -6.71 9.79 -7.28
CA GLN A 267 -7.24 9.64 -8.64
C GLN A 267 -8.13 8.42 -8.81
N ALA A 268 -7.67 7.22 -8.39
CA ALA A 268 -8.42 5.99 -8.61
C ALA A 268 -9.40 5.70 -7.48
N SER A 269 -10.58 5.20 -7.84
CA SER A 269 -11.57 4.69 -6.90
C SER A 269 -11.45 3.18 -6.75
N PHE A 270 -11.86 2.67 -5.60
CA PHE A 270 -11.93 1.24 -5.30
C PHE A 270 -13.11 0.94 -4.37
N TRP A 271 -13.60 -0.29 -4.41
CA TRP A 271 -14.61 -0.75 -3.48
C TRP A 271 -13.99 -1.14 -2.14
N LEU A 272 -14.55 -0.60 -1.07
CA LEU A 272 -14.17 -0.89 0.30
C LEU A 272 -15.34 -1.54 1.04
N PRO A 273 -15.21 -2.79 1.53
CA PRO A 273 -16.21 -3.39 2.40
C PRO A 273 -16.27 -2.68 3.75
N THR A 274 -17.46 -2.54 4.29
CA THR A 274 -17.66 -1.95 5.64
C THR A 274 -17.15 -2.87 6.76
N TRP A 275 -17.01 -4.17 6.50
CA TRP A 275 -16.64 -5.22 7.45
C TRP A 275 -17.56 -5.29 8.71
N GLY A 276 -18.71 -4.60 8.67
CA GLY A 276 -19.63 -4.47 9.80
C GLY A 276 -20.60 -5.64 9.96
N ARG A 277 -20.72 -6.53 8.95
CA ARG A 277 -21.72 -7.64 8.91
C ARG A 277 -23.14 -7.13 9.11
N GLU A 278 -23.47 -6.01 8.48
CA GLU A 278 -24.73 -5.29 8.68
C GLU A 278 -25.93 -6.12 8.23
N LEU A 279 -25.77 -6.89 7.14
CA LEU A 279 -26.83 -7.71 6.58
C LEU A 279 -26.81 -9.10 7.23
N GLN A 280 -27.63 -9.29 8.25
CA GLN A 280 -27.80 -10.58 8.93
C GLN A 280 -28.79 -11.44 8.17
N LEU A 281 -28.32 -12.55 7.57
CA LEU A 281 -29.16 -13.51 6.89
C LEU A 281 -30.11 -14.21 7.87
N ARG A 282 -31.38 -14.32 7.48
CA ARG A 282 -32.43 -15.04 8.24
C ARG A 282 -32.67 -16.44 7.71
N ALA A 283 -32.24 -16.74 6.50
CA ALA A 283 -32.37 -18.05 5.87
C ALA A 283 -31.18 -18.33 4.94
N ALA A 284 -30.90 -19.60 4.74
CA ALA A 284 -29.96 -20.02 3.71
C ALA A 284 -30.55 -19.78 2.31
N MET A 285 -29.67 -19.60 1.31
CA MET A 285 -30.08 -19.42 -0.10
C MET A 285 -29.56 -20.59 -0.92
N SER A 286 -30.37 -21.04 -1.88
CA SER A 286 -29.91 -22.01 -2.90
C SER A 286 -28.99 -21.36 -3.92
N SER A 287 -28.15 -22.11 -4.60
CA SER A 287 -27.15 -21.64 -5.56
C SER A 287 -27.70 -20.77 -6.69
N GLY A 288 -28.93 -21.10 -7.17
CA GLY A 288 -29.60 -20.35 -8.23
C GLY A 288 -30.47 -19.18 -7.76
N SER A 289 -30.62 -18.99 -6.43
CA SER A 289 -31.48 -17.93 -5.90
C SER A 289 -30.82 -16.54 -6.01
N THR A 290 -31.63 -15.55 -6.35
CA THR A 290 -31.30 -14.13 -6.25
C THR A 290 -31.97 -13.47 -5.04
N LEU A 291 -32.77 -14.21 -4.27
CA LEU A 291 -33.54 -13.70 -3.14
C LEU A 291 -32.80 -13.94 -1.83
N MET A 292 -32.55 -12.88 -1.11
CA MET A 292 -31.82 -12.87 0.16
C MET A 292 -32.74 -12.31 1.28
N ARG A 293 -33.03 -13.10 2.30
CA ARG A 293 -33.82 -12.69 3.46
C ARG A 293 -32.91 -12.20 4.57
N VAL A 294 -33.13 -10.95 5.04
CA VAL A 294 -32.29 -10.29 6.02
C VAL A 294 -33.10 -9.66 7.15
N ALA A 295 -32.45 -9.46 8.30
CA ALA A 295 -32.99 -8.60 9.36
C ALA A 295 -33.12 -7.15 8.87
N PRO A 296 -34.20 -6.42 9.17
CA PRO A 296 -34.35 -5.02 8.81
C PRO A 296 -33.30 -4.15 9.52
N ILE A 297 -32.64 -3.26 8.75
CA ILE A 297 -31.69 -2.26 9.28
C ILE A 297 -32.02 -0.84 8.82
N THR A 298 -32.84 -0.69 7.77
CA THR A 298 -33.27 0.57 7.19
C THR A 298 -34.65 0.40 6.54
N ASP A 299 -35.22 1.45 5.99
CA ASP A 299 -36.36 1.33 5.09
C ASP A 299 -36.00 0.57 3.80
N LEU A 300 -36.99 0.17 3.03
CA LEU A 300 -36.78 -0.65 1.82
C LEU A 300 -35.99 0.11 0.75
N ALA A 301 -36.18 1.42 0.65
CA ALA A 301 -35.47 2.24 -0.33
C ALA A 301 -33.97 2.34 -0.03
N GLY A 302 -33.59 2.31 1.23
CA GLY A 302 -32.20 2.39 1.67
C GLY A 302 -31.31 1.18 1.30
N TYR A 303 -31.89 0.10 0.74
CA TYR A 303 -31.13 -1.04 0.23
C TYR A 303 -30.87 -0.96 -1.27
N ILE A 304 -31.78 -0.36 -2.01
CA ILE A 304 -31.79 -0.41 -3.49
C ILE A 304 -30.59 0.36 -4.05
N GLY A 305 -29.90 -0.26 -5.01
CA GLY A 305 -28.67 0.27 -5.62
C GLY A 305 -27.40 -0.05 -4.86
N ARG A 306 -27.48 -0.44 -3.58
CA ARG A 306 -26.26 -0.69 -2.78
C ARG A 306 -25.56 -1.97 -3.21
N ALA A 307 -24.25 -1.86 -3.33
CA ALA A 307 -23.35 -2.99 -3.55
C ALA A 307 -23.06 -3.73 -2.23
N ILE A 308 -22.91 -5.04 -2.31
CA ILE A 308 -22.61 -5.91 -1.17
C ILE A 308 -21.50 -6.91 -1.50
N LEU A 309 -20.78 -7.32 -0.46
CA LEU A 309 -19.82 -8.41 -0.46
C LEU A 309 -20.34 -9.55 0.44
N LEU A 310 -20.25 -10.78 -0.04
CA LEU A 310 -20.50 -11.99 0.73
C LEU A 310 -19.19 -12.77 0.89
N GLU A 311 -18.87 -13.16 2.13
CA GLU A 311 -17.75 -14.05 2.44
C GLU A 311 -18.16 -15.51 2.23
N MET A 312 -17.87 -16.07 1.05
CA MET A 312 -18.20 -17.46 0.71
C MET A 312 -17.01 -18.39 0.96
N PRO A 313 -17.22 -19.69 1.15
CA PRO A 313 -16.12 -20.66 1.27
C PRO A 313 -15.18 -20.68 0.06
N SER A 314 -15.72 -20.41 -1.14
CA SER A 314 -14.96 -20.34 -2.39
C SER A 314 -14.29 -18.97 -2.65
N GLY A 315 -14.41 -18.02 -1.73
CA GLY A 315 -13.91 -16.65 -1.85
C GLY A 315 -15.03 -15.61 -1.81
N PHE A 316 -14.72 -14.39 -2.17
CA PHE A 316 -15.67 -13.27 -2.11
C PHE A 316 -16.62 -13.26 -3.32
N ARG A 317 -17.89 -12.87 -3.09
CA ARG A 317 -18.87 -12.58 -4.13
C ARG A 317 -19.42 -11.18 -3.97
N PHE A 318 -19.61 -10.50 -5.09
CA PHE A 318 -20.09 -9.11 -5.12
C PHE A 318 -21.41 -9.04 -5.89
N ARG A 319 -22.40 -8.34 -5.35
CA ARG A 319 -23.70 -8.14 -6.00
C ARG A 319 -24.25 -6.75 -5.66
N THR A 320 -25.12 -6.25 -6.52
CA THR A 320 -25.95 -5.08 -6.24
C THR A 320 -27.34 -5.52 -5.84
N ILE A 321 -27.94 -4.85 -4.87
CA ILE A 321 -29.33 -5.05 -4.47
C ILE A 321 -30.21 -4.27 -5.44
N THR A 322 -31.06 -4.94 -6.19
CA THR A 322 -31.91 -4.34 -7.23
C THR A 322 -33.33 -4.06 -6.76
N ALA A 323 -33.80 -4.77 -5.75
CA ALA A 323 -35.11 -4.53 -5.14
C ALA A 323 -35.13 -5.00 -3.67
N ALA A 324 -36.04 -4.43 -2.91
CA ALA A 324 -36.31 -4.79 -1.54
C ALA A 324 -37.83 -4.78 -1.28
N VAL A 325 -38.34 -5.80 -0.60
CA VAL A 325 -39.76 -5.93 -0.25
C VAL A 325 -39.90 -6.45 1.18
N PRO A 326 -41.02 -6.15 1.90
CA PRO A 326 -41.29 -6.73 3.21
C PRO A 326 -41.45 -8.24 3.12
N ASP A 327 -41.05 -8.99 4.12
CA ASP A 327 -41.21 -10.43 4.24
C ASP A 327 -41.50 -10.84 5.70
N GLY A 328 -42.71 -10.56 6.15
CA GLY A 328 -43.11 -10.70 7.54
C GLY A 328 -42.39 -9.67 8.43
N ALA A 329 -41.62 -10.16 9.41
CA ALA A 329 -40.79 -9.35 10.29
C ALA A 329 -39.39 -9.03 9.68
N ASP A 330 -39.09 -9.58 8.50
CA ASP A 330 -37.81 -9.44 7.82
C ASP A 330 -37.97 -8.66 6.50
N HIS A 331 -36.83 -8.38 5.83
CA HIS A 331 -36.81 -7.85 4.49
C HIS A 331 -36.27 -8.89 3.52
N ARG A 332 -36.86 -8.94 2.32
CA ARG A 332 -36.38 -9.78 1.21
C ARG A 332 -35.78 -8.88 0.14
N LEU A 333 -34.49 -9.06 -0.06
CA LEU A 333 -33.69 -8.33 -1.02
C LEU A 333 -33.52 -9.15 -2.29
N THR A 334 -33.59 -8.52 -3.46
CA THR A 334 -33.28 -9.15 -4.75
C THR A 334 -31.89 -8.72 -5.19
N LEU A 335 -31.04 -9.69 -5.49
CA LEU A 335 -29.69 -9.45 -5.99
C LEU A 335 -29.67 -9.38 -7.52
N SER A 336 -28.70 -8.64 -8.07
CA SER A 336 -28.49 -8.46 -9.52
C SER A 336 -28.28 -9.79 -10.29
N SER A 337 -27.76 -10.82 -9.64
CA SER A 337 -27.65 -12.18 -10.17
C SER A 337 -27.47 -13.21 -9.06
N SER A 338 -27.65 -14.48 -9.36
CA SER A 338 -27.40 -15.59 -8.44
C SER A 338 -25.91 -15.69 -8.08
N LEU A 339 -25.60 -16.36 -6.97
CA LEU A 339 -24.22 -16.50 -6.49
C LEU A 339 -23.49 -17.72 -7.07
N GLY A 340 -24.24 -18.65 -7.68
CA GLY A 340 -23.69 -19.87 -8.28
C GLY A 340 -23.34 -20.97 -7.28
N GLU A 341 -23.43 -20.69 -5.98
CA GLU A 341 -23.18 -21.62 -4.87
C GLU A 341 -24.17 -21.37 -3.73
N PRO A 342 -24.48 -22.37 -2.89
CA PRO A 342 -25.41 -22.19 -1.77
C PRO A 342 -24.82 -21.29 -0.70
N VAL A 343 -25.66 -20.44 -0.10
CA VAL A 343 -25.30 -19.52 0.96
C VAL A 343 -25.86 -20.00 2.27
N ALA A 344 -25.01 -20.19 3.24
CA ALA A 344 -25.45 -20.56 4.59
C ALA A 344 -25.99 -19.33 5.34
N SER A 345 -26.92 -19.56 6.29
CA SER A 345 -27.53 -18.46 7.08
C SER A 345 -26.51 -17.68 7.95
N TRP A 346 -25.34 -18.25 8.22
CA TRP A 346 -24.28 -17.59 8.99
C TRP A 346 -23.25 -16.86 8.11
N THR A 347 -23.41 -16.88 6.77
CA THR A 347 -22.52 -16.16 5.83
C THR A 347 -22.52 -14.69 6.17
N LYS A 348 -21.33 -14.12 6.25
CA LYS A 348 -21.17 -12.69 6.53
C LYS A 348 -21.40 -11.88 5.26
N VAL A 349 -22.23 -10.87 5.39
CA VAL A 349 -22.59 -9.98 4.30
C VAL A 349 -22.32 -8.54 4.73
N HIS A 350 -21.54 -7.83 3.92
CA HIS A 350 -21.10 -6.46 4.16
C HIS A 350 -21.58 -5.56 3.05
N PHE A 351 -21.86 -4.31 3.34
CA PHE A 351 -21.98 -3.31 2.29
C PHE A 351 -20.61 -3.02 1.67
N LEU A 352 -20.63 -2.68 0.39
CA LEU A 352 -19.49 -2.13 -0.32
C LEU A 352 -19.74 -0.63 -0.54
N THR A 353 -18.74 0.18 -0.27
CA THR A 353 -18.76 1.61 -0.53
C THR A 353 -17.68 1.93 -1.55
N LEU A 354 -18.02 2.67 -2.61
CA LEU A 354 -17.02 3.15 -3.55
C LEU A 354 -16.28 4.31 -2.91
N VAL A 355 -14.97 4.17 -2.76
CA VAL A 355 -14.13 5.17 -2.09
C VAL A 355 -12.90 5.51 -2.93
N ARG A 356 -12.28 6.64 -2.64
CA ARG A 356 -10.94 6.99 -3.09
C ARG A 356 -10.06 7.39 -1.92
N SER A 357 -8.75 7.38 -2.11
CA SER A 357 -7.86 8.04 -1.15
C SER A 357 -8.17 9.53 -1.07
N ASP A 358 -8.11 10.10 0.14
CA ASP A 358 -8.21 11.55 0.35
C ASP A 358 -6.84 12.22 0.54
N ALA A 359 -5.77 11.51 0.25
CA ALA A 359 -4.43 12.03 0.29
C ALA A 359 -3.66 11.71 -0.99
N ASP A 360 -2.92 12.72 -1.50
CA ASP A 360 -1.94 12.55 -2.57
C ASP A 360 -0.56 12.17 -2.03
N ARG A 361 -0.31 12.42 -0.75
CA ARG A 361 0.91 12.03 -0.05
C ARG A 361 0.61 10.81 0.81
N ILE A 362 1.20 9.68 0.45
CA ILE A 362 1.03 8.39 1.11
C ILE A 362 2.37 8.02 1.76
N GLU A 363 2.37 7.81 3.07
CA GLU A 363 3.53 7.42 3.84
C GLU A 363 3.43 5.94 4.22
N ILE A 364 4.45 5.17 3.86
CA ILE A 364 4.58 3.76 4.20
C ILE A 364 5.73 3.63 5.21
N ARG A 365 5.46 3.01 6.34
CA ARG A 365 6.47 2.71 7.36
C ARG A 365 6.87 1.25 7.25
N HIS A 366 8.12 1.00 6.92
CA HIS A 366 8.67 -0.33 6.77
C HIS A 366 9.44 -0.71 8.05
N GLY A 367 8.79 -1.43 8.93
CA GLY A 367 9.43 -2.01 10.11
C GLY A 367 10.11 -3.35 9.81
N ALA A 368 10.80 -3.90 10.81
CA ALA A 368 11.51 -5.17 10.68
C ALA A 368 10.59 -6.36 10.33
N VAL A 369 9.35 -6.35 10.82
CA VAL A 369 8.39 -7.47 10.65
C VAL A 369 7.35 -7.15 9.58
N ALA A 370 6.81 -5.93 9.60
CA ALA A 370 5.71 -5.53 8.74
C ALA A 370 5.91 -4.13 8.20
N SER A 371 5.32 -3.88 7.04
CA SER A 371 5.09 -2.54 6.50
C SER A 371 3.68 -2.11 6.85
N GLU A 372 3.51 -0.84 7.21
CA GLU A 372 2.22 -0.28 7.60
C GLU A 372 1.97 1.03 6.84
N VAL A 373 0.74 1.19 6.37
CA VAL A 373 0.25 2.43 5.77
C VAL A 373 -1.13 2.76 6.32
N THR A 374 -1.33 4.01 6.70
CA THR A 374 -2.66 4.53 7.04
C THR A 374 -3.11 5.45 5.91
N LEU A 375 -4.22 5.09 5.29
CA LEU A 375 -4.78 5.78 4.14
C LEU A 375 -6.12 6.40 4.54
N PRO A 376 -6.24 7.74 4.52
CA PRO A 376 -7.55 8.38 4.62
C PRO A 376 -8.33 8.13 3.32
N VAL A 377 -9.56 7.71 3.44
CA VAL A 377 -10.46 7.46 2.30
C VAL A 377 -11.75 8.25 2.45
N VAL A 378 -12.34 8.61 1.34
CA VAL A 378 -13.62 9.30 1.26
C VAL A 378 -14.51 8.62 0.25
N GLU A 379 -15.80 8.54 0.56
CA GLU A 379 -16.84 8.03 -0.34
C GLU A 379 -16.93 8.88 -1.59
N VAL A 380 -17.08 8.22 -2.73
CA VAL A 380 -17.25 8.84 -4.04
C VAL A 380 -18.68 8.60 -4.48
N PRO A 381 -19.43 9.62 -4.93
CA PRO A 381 -20.74 9.41 -5.53
C PRO A 381 -20.66 8.49 -6.73
N GLU A 382 -21.60 7.51 -6.82
CA GLU A 382 -21.77 6.64 -7.98
C GLU A 382 -22.46 7.36 -9.14
#